data_9bf7f2c0524b78833eed97278ecdcba7
#
_entry.id   9bf7f2c0524b78833eed97278ecdcba7
#
_cell.length_a   1.000
_cell.length_b   1.000
_cell.length_c   1.000
_cell.angle_alpha   90.00
_cell.angle_beta   90.00
_cell.angle_gamma   90.00
#
_symmetry.space_group_name_H-M   'P 1'
#
loop_
_entity.id
_entity.type
_entity.pdbx_description
1 polymer ?
#
loop_
_entity_poly.entity_id
_entity_poly.type
_entity_poly.pdbx_seq_one_letter_code
_entity_poly.pdbx_strand_id
1 'polypeptide(L)'
;MFRRTAGVIAGSLALVVGLGGCSLLNSDGDAAPISGLAACALGHTWQLDTADFATKIKDDLYYEGVPADVQVAGSQTLEWSDVGRVIMTSDLTMTAVVAVTPEFVVTVTKTQTGTVTGAAYITGEVAIPRDWDESELTVSTKAESGGSEMADGSPWTIPKLGIDDSVGLELTCDGDKLTIHPRGERTVQVWMKAS
;
A
#
# COMPACT_ATOMS: atom_id res chain seq x y z
N MET A 1 -10.00 -12.96 66.19
CA MET A 1 -11.27 -13.45 66.75
C MET A 1 -12.25 -13.72 65.64
N PHE A 2 -12.84 -14.93 65.67
CA PHE A 2 -13.97 -15.46 64.84
C PHE A 2 -13.69 -15.75 63.39
N ARG A 3 -13.57 -16.95 63.00
CA ARG A 3 -14.33 -18.25 62.86
C ARG A 3 -14.84 -18.45 61.43
N ARG A 4 -14.17 -19.43 60.83
CA ARG A 4 -14.60 -20.56 59.98
C ARG A 4 -16.09 -20.67 59.68
N THR A 5 -16.41 -20.91 58.40
CA THR A 5 -17.29 -22.04 58.06
C THR A 5 -16.95 -22.57 56.68
N ALA A 6 -16.76 -23.88 56.66
CA ALA A 6 -16.59 -24.74 55.49
C ALA A 6 -17.96 -25.10 54.92
N GLY A 7 -18.07 -25.15 53.60
CA GLY A 7 -19.20 -25.73 52.88
C GLY A 7 -18.68 -26.62 51.77
N VAL A 8 -18.68 -27.91 52.06
CA VAL A 8 -18.45 -29.00 51.12
C VAL A 8 -19.77 -29.29 50.42
N ILE A 9 -19.82 -29.23 49.12
CA ILE A 9 -20.86 -29.89 48.34
C ILE A 9 -20.16 -30.75 47.27
N ALA A 10 -20.25 -32.06 47.49
CA ALA A 10 -19.93 -33.11 46.54
C ALA A 10 -21.09 -33.23 45.51
N GLY A 11 -20.76 -33.34 44.24
CA GLY A 11 -21.75 -33.52 43.19
C GLY A 11 -21.14 -34.11 41.93
N SER A 12 -21.03 -35.45 41.94
CA SER A 12 -21.22 -36.43 40.84
C SER A 12 -20.55 -36.23 39.49
N LEU A 13 -19.64 -37.13 39.21
CA LEU A 13 -19.12 -37.59 37.92
C LEU A 13 -20.29 -37.91 36.93
N ALA A 14 -20.14 -37.38 35.72
CA ALA A 14 -20.68 -38.04 34.53
C ALA A 14 -19.54 -38.10 33.49
N LEU A 15 -18.89 -39.21 33.43
CA LEU A 15 -17.97 -39.60 32.36
C LEU A 15 -18.81 -39.93 31.13
N VAL A 16 -18.84 -39.02 30.14
CA VAL A 16 -19.29 -39.37 28.78
C VAL A 16 -18.04 -39.61 27.95
N VAL A 17 -17.68 -40.87 27.83
CA VAL A 17 -16.68 -41.36 26.88
C VAL A 17 -17.36 -41.37 25.51
N GLY A 18 -17.28 -40.25 24.79
CA GLY A 18 -17.63 -40.17 23.36
C GLY A 18 -16.43 -40.60 22.55
N LEU A 19 -16.39 -41.87 22.15
CA LEU A 19 -15.55 -42.39 21.09
C LEU A 19 -15.99 -41.77 19.76
N GLY A 20 -15.57 -40.54 19.46
CA GLY A 20 -15.68 -39.90 18.17
C GLY A 20 -14.36 -40.07 17.43
N GLY A 21 -14.38 -40.88 16.39
CA GLY A 21 -13.24 -41.31 15.62
C GLY A 21 -12.38 -40.18 15.12
N CYS A 22 -11.08 -40.32 15.28
CA CYS A 22 -10.07 -39.58 14.51
C CYS A 22 -10.19 -39.97 13.03
N SER A 23 -10.86 -39.16 12.27
CA SER A 23 -10.61 -39.09 10.82
C SER A 23 -9.41 -38.19 10.59
N LEU A 24 -8.24 -38.71 10.98
CA LEU A 24 -6.97 -38.26 10.41
C LEU A 24 -6.90 -38.84 9.01
N LEU A 25 -6.56 -38.01 8.06
CA LEU A 25 -6.26 -38.23 6.65
C LEU A 25 -7.38 -37.76 5.68
N ASN A 26 -7.45 -36.47 5.51
CA ASN A 26 -7.51 -35.87 4.18
C ASN A 26 -6.83 -34.50 4.28
N SER A 27 -5.50 -34.50 4.07
CA SER A 27 -4.73 -33.29 3.83
C SER A 27 -4.84 -32.94 2.33
N ASP A 28 -6.02 -32.88 1.80
CA ASP A 28 -6.28 -32.01 0.68
C ASP A 28 -6.60 -30.65 1.31
N GLY A 29 -5.55 -29.83 1.39
CA GLY A 29 -5.66 -28.48 1.87
C GLY A 29 -6.49 -27.67 0.88
N ASP A 30 -7.80 -27.79 0.97
CA ASP A 30 -8.69 -26.80 0.43
C ASP A 30 -8.40 -25.51 1.19
N ALA A 31 -7.55 -24.66 0.59
CA ALA A 31 -7.36 -23.30 1.04
C ALA A 31 -8.77 -22.69 1.13
N ALA A 32 -9.11 -22.16 2.30
CA ALA A 32 -10.41 -21.50 2.48
C ALA A 32 -10.60 -20.50 1.31
N PRO A 33 -11.78 -20.46 0.69
CA PRO A 33 -11.99 -19.59 -0.46
C PRO A 33 -11.65 -18.16 -0.07
N ILE A 34 -10.77 -17.53 -0.85
CA ILE A 34 -10.44 -16.11 -0.71
C ILE A 34 -11.75 -15.34 -0.86
N SER A 35 -12.09 -14.50 0.10
CA SER A 35 -13.36 -13.78 0.14
C SER A 35 -13.16 -12.29 0.48
N GLY A 36 -14.15 -11.49 0.16
CA GLY A 36 -14.16 -10.06 0.48
C GLY A 36 -13.05 -9.30 -0.25
N LEU A 37 -12.35 -8.44 0.50
CA LEU A 37 -11.30 -7.57 -0.05
C LEU A 37 -10.19 -8.36 -0.75
N ALA A 38 -9.75 -9.47 -0.16
CA ALA A 38 -8.69 -10.28 -0.75
C ALA A 38 -9.12 -10.89 -2.10
N ALA A 39 -10.37 -11.34 -2.24
CA ALA A 39 -10.88 -11.85 -3.50
C ALA A 39 -10.98 -10.77 -4.59
N CYS A 40 -11.18 -9.52 -4.19
CA CYS A 40 -11.21 -8.39 -5.11
C CYS A 40 -9.79 -7.95 -5.51
N ALA A 41 -8.85 -7.89 -4.56
CA ALA A 41 -7.53 -7.32 -4.77
C ALA A 41 -6.52 -8.30 -5.40
N LEU A 42 -6.57 -9.58 -5.01
CA LEU A 42 -5.59 -10.59 -5.41
C LEU A 42 -5.91 -11.22 -6.77
N GLY A 43 -4.90 -11.79 -7.42
CA GLY A 43 -5.04 -12.46 -8.72
C GLY A 43 -5.23 -11.50 -9.89
N HIS A 44 -4.92 -10.22 -9.71
CA HIS A 44 -5.14 -9.20 -10.71
C HIS A 44 -3.91 -8.33 -10.95
N THR A 45 -3.91 -7.70 -12.12
CA THR A 45 -3.00 -6.60 -12.45
C THR A 45 -3.77 -5.29 -12.33
N TRP A 46 -3.19 -4.35 -11.62
CA TRP A 46 -3.72 -3.03 -11.37
C TRP A 46 -2.83 -1.98 -12.03
N GLN A 47 -3.40 -0.92 -12.55
CA GLN A 47 -2.68 0.22 -13.12
C GLN A 47 -2.99 1.47 -12.34
N LEU A 48 -1.96 2.22 -11.94
CA LEU A 48 -2.11 3.48 -11.22
C LEU A 48 -2.90 4.49 -12.08
N ASP A 49 -3.91 5.11 -11.49
CA ASP A 49 -4.56 6.29 -12.07
C ASP A 49 -3.65 7.51 -11.87
N THR A 50 -2.83 7.79 -12.87
CA THR A 50 -1.83 8.88 -12.80
C THR A 50 -2.48 10.27 -12.74
N ALA A 51 -3.68 10.45 -13.26
CA ALA A 51 -4.39 11.72 -13.20
C ALA A 51 -4.93 12.00 -11.80
N ASP A 52 -5.56 11.00 -11.16
CA ASP A 52 -5.97 11.09 -9.75
C ASP A 52 -4.74 11.29 -8.86
N PHE A 53 -3.68 10.52 -9.10
CA PHE A 53 -2.44 10.61 -8.32
C PHE A 53 -1.80 12.00 -8.40
N ALA A 54 -1.73 12.62 -9.60
CA ALA A 54 -1.25 13.99 -9.76
C ALA A 54 -2.08 14.99 -8.95
N THR A 55 -3.41 14.81 -8.94
CA THR A 55 -4.32 15.65 -8.17
C THR A 55 -4.05 15.52 -6.67
N LYS A 56 -3.86 14.30 -6.16
CA LYS A 56 -3.56 14.05 -4.74
C LYS A 56 -2.23 14.68 -4.31
N ILE A 57 -1.18 14.52 -5.12
CA ILE A 57 0.12 15.16 -4.85
C ILE A 57 -0.01 16.68 -4.82
N LYS A 58 -0.76 17.26 -5.75
CA LYS A 58 -1.02 18.69 -5.78
C LYS A 58 -1.72 19.17 -4.50
N ASP A 59 -2.73 18.45 -4.04
CA ASP A 59 -3.46 18.76 -2.81
C ASP A 59 -2.55 18.65 -1.57
N ASP A 60 -1.68 17.64 -1.52
CA ASP A 60 -0.72 17.46 -0.42
C ASP A 60 0.31 18.59 -0.38
N LEU A 61 0.89 18.97 -1.51
CA LEU A 61 1.80 20.11 -1.60
C LEU A 61 1.12 21.42 -1.19
N TYR A 62 -0.11 21.63 -1.63
CA TYR A 62 -0.91 22.80 -1.24
C TYR A 62 -1.15 22.86 0.26
N TYR A 63 -1.45 21.72 0.88
CA TYR A 63 -1.62 21.62 2.34
C TYR A 63 -0.34 21.97 3.10
N GLU A 64 0.83 21.64 2.55
CA GLU A 64 2.13 22.00 3.09
C GLU A 64 2.53 23.46 2.81
N GLY A 65 1.65 24.23 2.19
CA GLY A 65 1.89 25.63 1.84
C GLY A 65 2.70 25.81 0.56
N VAL A 66 2.80 24.76 -0.26
CA VAL A 66 3.52 24.77 -1.56
C VAL A 66 2.52 24.67 -2.70
N PRO A 67 1.98 25.80 -3.21
CA PRO A 67 1.09 25.77 -4.36
C PRO A 67 1.88 25.38 -5.61
N ALA A 68 1.63 24.17 -6.10
CA ALA A 68 2.30 23.61 -7.26
C ALA A 68 1.29 23.25 -8.35
N ASP A 69 1.72 23.33 -9.61
CA ASP A 69 1.05 22.61 -10.69
C ASP A 69 1.77 21.27 -10.89
N VAL A 70 1.01 20.17 -10.78
CA VAL A 70 1.58 18.83 -10.76
C VAL A 70 1.06 18.01 -11.93
N GLN A 71 1.95 17.36 -12.63
CA GLN A 71 1.65 16.42 -13.69
C GLN A 71 2.38 15.10 -13.42
N VAL A 72 1.71 13.98 -13.67
CA VAL A 72 2.28 12.64 -13.63
C VAL A 72 2.06 11.98 -14.98
N ALA A 73 3.13 11.58 -15.62
CA ALA A 73 3.13 10.90 -16.91
C ALA A 73 3.78 9.52 -16.82
N GLY A 74 3.47 8.65 -17.78
CA GLY A 74 3.96 7.28 -17.81
C GLY A 74 2.98 6.29 -17.20
N SER A 75 3.48 5.18 -16.69
CA SER A 75 2.65 4.11 -16.14
C SER A 75 3.29 3.45 -14.92
N GLN A 76 2.46 2.94 -14.02
CA GLN A 76 2.87 2.03 -12.96
C GLN A 76 1.84 0.92 -12.87
N THR A 77 2.32 -0.32 -12.84
CA THR A 77 1.50 -1.50 -12.71
C THR A 77 1.82 -2.24 -11.43
N LEU A 78 0.80 -2.86 -10.85
CA LEU A 78 0.89 -3.69 -9.65
C LEU A 78 0.27 -5.04 -9.97
N GLU A 79 1.10 -6.07 -10.13
CA GLU A 79 0.65 -7.44 -10.24
C GLU A 79 0.59 -8.05 -8.85
N TRP A 80 -0.60 -8.42 -8.42
CA TRP A 80 -0.81 -9.04 -7.12
C TRP A 80 -1.38 -10.43 -7.29
N SER A 81 -0.54 -11.42 -7.08
CA SER A 81 -0.95 -12.82 -7.25
C SER A 81 -1.93 -13.27 -6.17
N ASP A 82 -2.64 -14.36 -6.43
CA ASP A 82 -3.56 -15.02 -5.49
C ASP A 82 -2.89 -15.55 -4.22
N VAL A 83 -1.57 -15.77 -4.26
CA VAL A 83 -0.76 -16.19 -3.10
C VAL A 83 -0.06 -15.01 -2.38
N GLY A 84 -0.41 -13.76 -2.73
CA GLY A 84 0.11 -12.57 -2.07
C GLY A 84 1.47 -12.09 -2.56
N ARG A 85 2.04 -12.67 -3.64
CA ARG A 85 3.25 -12.13 -4.27
C ARG A 85 2.92 -10.85 -5.01
N VAL A 86 3.80 -9.87 -4.89
CA VAL A 86 3.66 -8.54 -5.52
C VAL A 86 4.82 -8.31 -6.48
N ILE A 87 4.48 -7.80 -7.66
CA ILE A 87 5.44 -7.22 -8.61
C ILE A 87 4.89 -5.85 -8.99
N MET A 88 5.65 -4.79 -8.71
CA MET A 88 5.32 -3.43 -9.12
C MET A 88 6.32 -2.96 -10.16
N THR A 89 5.86 -2.62 -11.35
CA THR A 89 6.70 -2.09 -12.43
C THR A 89 6.36 -0.62 -12.63
N SER A 90 7.38 0.22 -12.67
CA SER A 90 7.24 1.67 -12.77
C SER A 90 7.99 2.22 -13.97
N ASP A 91 7.32 3.12 -14.68
CA ASP A 91 7.90 4.04 -15.66
C ASP A 91 7.14 5.36 -15.52
N LEU A 92 7.44 6.08 -14.43
CA LEU A 92 6.73 7.31 -14.07
C LEU A 92 7.67 8.51 -14.13
N THR A 93 7.12 9.61 -14.60
CA THR A 93 7.73 10.94 -14.48
C THR A 93 6.71 11.89 -13.87
N MET A 94 7.05 12.45 -12.72
CA MET A 94 6.28 13.50 -12.07
C MET A 94 7.01 14.83 -12.27
N THR A 95 6.26 15.86 -12.64
CA THR A 95 6.74 17.23 -12.73
C THR A 95 5.88 18.13 -11.86
N ALA A 96 6.51 18.84 -10.93
CA ALA A 96 5.87 19.86 -10.10
C ALA A 96 6.47 21.23 -10.42
N VAL A 97 5.62 22.18 -10.78
CA VAL A 97 6.01 23.56 -11.07
C VAL A 97 5.49 24.46 -9.95
N VAL A 98 6.41 25.09 -9.25
CA VAL A 98 6.13 25.98 -8.11
C VAL A 98 6.54 27.40 -8.42
N ALA A 99 5.62 28.33 -8.42
CA ALA A 99 5.90 29.76 -8.51
C ALA A 99 6.14 30.30 -7.09
N VAL A 100 7.41 30.46 -6.72
CA VAL A 100 7.81 31.05 -5.42
C VAL A 100 7.55 32.56 -5.42
N THR A 101 7.89 33.22 -6.53
CA THR A 101 7.47 34.59 -6.85
C THR A 101 7.10 34.64 -8.34
N PRO A 102 6.49 35.73 -8.86
CA PRO A 102 6.21 35.84 -10.30
C PRO A 102 7.44 35.67 -11.21
N GLU A 103 8.63 36.04 -10.71
CA GLU A 103 9.89 35.93 -11.46
C GLU A 103 10.72 34.69 -11.09
N PHE A 104 10.38 33.98 -10.00
CA PHE A 104 11.14 32.82 -9.53
C PHE A 104 10.28 31.58 -9.50
N VAL A 105 10.43 30.77 -10.55
CA VAL A 105 9.72 29.51 -10.73
C VAL A 105 10.74 28.35 -10.58
N VAL A 106 10.36 27.37 -9.79
CA VAL A 106 11.11 26.12 -9.62
C VAL A 106 10.32 24.97 -10.23
N THR A 107 10.98 24.21 -11.09
CA THR A 107 10.44 22.97 -11.65
C THR A 107 11.17 21.81 -11.01
N VAL A 108 10.43 20.92 -10.39
CA VAL A 108 10.97 19.68 -9.83
C VAL A 108 10.47 18.51 -10.66
N THR A 109 11.40 17.72 -11.17
CA THR A 109 11.11 16.51 -11.92
C THR A 109 11.61 15.31 -11.13
N LYS A 110 10.71 14.35 -10.85
CA LYS A 110 11.04 13.07 -10.22
C LYS A 110 10.71 11.96 -11.20
N THR A 111 11.68 11.10 -11.49
CA THR A 111 11.48 9.92 -12.31
C THR A 111 11.64 8.66 -11.47
N GLN A 112 10.85 7.64 -11.77
CA GLN A 112 10.92 6.34 -11.16
C GLN A 112 10.76 5.27 -12.24
N THR A 113 11.80 4.47 -12.43
CA THR A 113 11.80 3.40 -13.44
C THR A 113 12.35 2.12 -12.85
N GLY A 114 11.80 0.99 -13.27
CA GLY A 114 12.24 -0.33 -12.84
C GLY A 114 11.16 -1.14 -12.14
N THR A 115 11.59 -2.16 -11.42
CA THR A 115 10.69 -3.15 -10.82
C THR A 115 10.99 -3.29 -9.33
N VAL A 116 9.92 -3.45 -8.55
CA VAL A 116 9.97 -3.83 -7.14
C VAL A 116 9.26 -5.17 -7.00
N THR A 117 9.84 -6.07 -6.24
CA THR A 117 9.23 -7.37 -5.93
C THR A 117 9.09 -7.57 -4.43
N GLY A 118 8.09 -8.36 -4.04
CA GLY A 118 7.87 -8.65 -2.63
C GLY A 118 6.63 -9.50 -2.41
N ALA A 119 6.11 -9.44 -1.21
CA ALA A 119 4.84 -10.04 -0.84
C ALA A 119 4.03 -9.04 -0.01
N ALA A 120 2.71 -9.15 -0.08
CA ALA A 120 1.81 -8.39 0.78
C ALA A 120 0.61 -9.26 1.16
N TYR A 121 0.42 -9.44 2.46
CA TYR A 121 -0.62 -10.30 3.01
C TYR A 121 -1.77 -9.44 3.53
N ILE A 122 -2.98 -9.74 3.03
CA ILE A 122 -4.18 -9.02 3.43
C ILE A 122 -4.77 -9.65 4.70
N THR A 123 -4.96 -8.82 5.72
CA THR A 123 -5.64 -9.19 6.96
C THR A 123 -6.70 -8.13 7.27
N GLY A 124 -7.97 -8.49 7.14
CA GLY A 124 -9.06 -7.52 7.20
C GLY A 124 -8.98 -6.52 6.05
N GLU A 125 -8.85 -5.24 6.37
CA GLU A 125 -8.75 -4.13 5.40
C GLU A 125 -7.31 -3.62 5.23
N VAL A 126 -6.33 -4.38 5.73
CA VAL A 126 -4.92 -3.97 5.73
C VAL A 126 -4.06 -5.01 5.03
N ALA A 127 -3.22 -4.57 4.10
CA ALA A 127 -2.13 -5.36 3.58
C ALA A 127 -0.83 -5.01 4.32
N ILE A 128 -0.04 -6.02 4.62
CA ILE A 128 1.26 -5.88 5.27
C ILE A 128 2.33 -6.31 4.27
N PRO A 129 3.11 -5.34 3.74
CA PRO A 129 4.24 -5.65 2.86
C PRO A 129 5.32 -6.43 3.59
N ARG A 130 6.03 -7.32 2.87
CA ARG A 130 7.16 -8.10 3.37
C ARG A 130 8.11 -8.42 2.22
N ASP A 131 9.36 -8.63 2.60
CA ASP A 131 10.42 -9.07 1.66
C ASP A 131 10.51 -8.15 0.42
N TRP A 132 10.42 -6.84 0.66
CA TRP A 132 10.35 -5.82 -0.37
C TRP A 132 11.75 -5.57 -0.94
N ASP A 133 11.92 -5.85 -2.23
CA ASP A 133 13.19 -5.67 -2.95
C ASP A 133 13.05 -4.56 -4.00
N GLU A 134 13.73 -3.44 -3.75
CA GLU A 134 13.79 -2.26 -4.62
C GLU A 134 15.12 -2.19 -5.39
N SER A 135 15.94 -3.25 -5.39
CA SER A 135 17.28 -3.22 -6.00
C SER A 135 17.27 -2.93 -7.52
N GLU A 136 16.17 -3.21 -8.20
CA GLU A 136 15.96 -2.90 -9.61
C GLU A 136 15.21 -1.60 -9.84
N LEU A 137 14.92 -0.82 -8.78
CA LEU A 137 14.23 0.46 -8.88
C LEU A 137 15.24 1.61 -8.94
N THR A 138 15.10 2.44 -9.95
CA THR A 138 15.87 3.68 -10.08
C THR A 138 14.96 4.87 -9.84
N VAL A 139 15.33 5.72 -8.89
CA VAL A 139 14.62 6.96 -8.59
C VAL A 139 15.61 8.13 -8.75
N SER A 140 15.22 9.14 -9.49
CA SER A 140 15.98 10.38 -9.59
C SER A 140 15.09 11.60 -9.37
N THR A 141 15.66 12.64 -8.78
CA THR A 141 14.97 13.92 -8.56
C THR A 141 15.89 15.05 -9.02
N LYS A 142 15.37 15.94 -9.85
CA LYS A 142 16.03 17.15 -10.30
C LYS A 142 15.18 18.35 -9.97
N ALA A 143 15.82 19.44 -9.57
CA ALA A 143 15.17 20.73 -9.41
C ALA A 143 15.88 21.77 -10.29
N GLU A 144 15.10 22.55 -11.01
CA GLU A 144 15.60 23.56 -11.95
C GLU A 144 14.92 24.90 -11.68
N SER A 145 15.68 25.98 -11.82
CA SER A 145 15.16 27.34 -11.82
C SER A 145 15.83 28.16 -12.92
N GLY A 146 15.04 28.86 -13.72
CA GLY A 146 15.54 29.65 -14.85
C GLY A 146 16.29 28.83 -15.90
N GLY A 147 16.00 27.53 -16.02
CA GLY A 147 16.67 26.59 -16.93
C GLY A 147 18.02 26.08 -16.45
N SER A 148 18.38 26.32 -15.18
CA SER A 148 19.59 25.81 -14.55
C SER A 148 19.24 24.86 -13.40
N GLU A 149 19.98 23.76 -13.30
CA GLU A 149 19.83 22.81 -12.20
C GLU A 149 20.26 23.43 -10.87
N MET A 150 19.47 23.22 -9.84
CA MET A 150 19.74 23.71 -8.49
C MET A 150 20.73 22.78 -7.79
N ALA A 151 21.87 23.32 -7.31
CA ALA A 151 22.93 22.53 -6.69
C ALA A 151 22.49 21.80 -5.41
N ASP A 152 21.57 22.39 -4.67
CA ASP A 152 21.07 21.83 -3.40
C ASP A 152 19.84 20.91 -3.59
N GLY A 153 19.47 20.61 -4.84
CA GLY A 153 18.30 19.78 -5.16
C GLY A 153 16.96 20.47 -4.91
N SER A 154 15.94 19.69 -4.69
CA SER A 154 14.58 20.21 -4.42
C SER A 154 14.48 20.81 -3.02
N PRO A 155 13.98 22.05 -2.87
CA PRO A 155 13.73 22.66 -1.57
C PRO A 155 12.52 22.07 -0.85
N TRP A 156 11.75 21.23 -1.50
CA TRP A 156 10.58 20.56 -0.94
C TRP A 156 10.70 19.05 -0.97
N THR A 157 10.12 18.40 0.04
CA THR A 157 9.98 16.95 0.04
C THR A 157 8.87 16.56 -0.95
N ILE A 158 9.24 15.78 -1.95
CA ILE A 158 8.29 15.23 -2.92
C ILE A 158 7.87 13.84 -2.47
N PRO A 159 6.57 13.54 -2.42
CA PRO A 159 6.07 12.23 -2.01
C PRO A 159 6.75 11.07 -2.74
N LYS A 160 6.88 9.93 -2.08
CA LYS A 160 7.38 8.69 -2.68
C LYS A 160 6.40 8.27 -3.78
N LEU A 161 6.92 7.95 -4.96
CA LEU A 161 6.13 7.42 -6.05
C LEU A 161 6.05 5.90 -5.89
N GLY A 162 5.13 5.40 -5.09
CA GLY A 162 4.99 3.96 -4.89
C GLY A 162 4.52 3.59 -3.50
N ILE A 163 4.57 2.30 -3.22
CA ILE A 163 4.15 1.72 -1.95
C ILE A 163 5.32 1.78 -0.96
N ASP A 164 5.07 2.31 0.23
CA ASP A 164 6.01 2.24 1.34
C ASP A 164 5.84 0.89 2.06
N ASP A 165 6.89 0.09 2.08
CA ASP A 165 6.90 -1.24 2.71
C ASP A 165 7.05 -1.19 4.25
N SER A 166 7.42 -0.04 4.78
CA SER A 166 7.60 0.15 6.22
C SER A 166 6.28 0.32 6.98
N VAL A 167 5.18 0.57 6.27
CA VAL A 167 3.86 0.84 6.86
C VAL A 167 2.80 -0.12 6.33
N GLY A 168 1.78 -0.37 7.14
CA GLY A 168 0.60 -1.11 6.68
C GLY A 168 -0.18 -0.29 5.64
N LEU A 169 -0.71 -0.98 4.64
CA LEU A 169 -1.49 -0.39 3.57
C LEU A 169 -2.98 -0.62 3.84
N GLU A 170 -3.74 0.43 4.09
CA GLU A 170 -5.19 0.35 4.17
C GLU A 170 -5.76 0.23 2.77
N LEU A 171 -6.61 -0.76 2.58
CA LEU A 171 -7.14 -1.11 1.27
C LEU A 171 -8.65 -0.97 1.22
N THR A 172 -9.14 -0.47 0.09
CA THR A 172 -10.53 -0.70 -0.32
C THR A 172 -10.55 -1.19 -1.76
N CYS A 173 -11.47 -2.09 -2.08
CA CYS A 173 -11.60 -2.64 -3.41
C CYS A 173 -13.07 -2.73 -3.78
N ASP A 174 -13.44 -2.15 -4.92
CA ASP A 174 -14.79 -2.14 -5.45
C ASP A 174 -14.74 -2.40 -6.97
N GLY A 175 -15.00 -3.65 -7.34
CA GLY A 175 -14.99 -4.09 -8.72
C GLY A 175 -13.63 -3.88 -9.39
N ASP A 176 -13.55 -2.91 -10.28
CA ASP A 176 -12.36 -2.62 -11.08
C ASP A 176 -11.47 -1.52 -10.46
N LYS A 177 -11.76 -1.10 -9.24
CA LYS A 177 -11.04 -0.06 -8.53
C LYS A 177 -10.45 -0.57 -7.22
N LEU A 178 -9.14 -0.47 -7.07
CA LEU A 178 -8.40 -0.70 -5.84
C LEU A 178 -7.87 0.63 -5.31
N THR A 179 -8.10 0.90 -4.04
CA THR A 179 -7.52 2.07 -3.37
C THR A 179 -6.50 1.60 -2.35
N ILE A 180 -5.32 2.19 -2.36
CA ILE A 180 -4.23 1.90 -1.43
C ILE A 180 -3.91 3.18 -0.66
N HIS A 181 -4.00 3.12 0.65
CA HIS A 181 -3.68 4.22 1.56
C HIS A 181 -2.59 3.78 2.55
N PRO A 182 -1.32 4.16 2.33
CA PRO A 182 -0.26 3.89 3.28
C PRO A 182 -0.56 4.58 4.63
N ARG A 183 -0.44 3.85 5.73
CA ARG A 183 -0.73 4.39 7.06
C ARG A 183 0.21 5.52 7.42
N GLY A 184 -0.37 6.63 7.86
CA GLY A 184 0.39 7.83 8.24
C GLY A 184 0.71 8.77 7.08
N GLU A 185 0.44 8.36 5.85
CA GLU A 185 0.53 9.23 4.68
C GLU A 185 -0.81 9.86 4.35
N ARG A 186 -0.80 10.95 3.60
CA ARG A 186 -2.02 11.63 3.13
C ARG A 186 -2.43 11.17 1.76
N THR A 187 -1.43 10.84 0.94
CA THR A 187 -1.66 10.48 -0.44
C THR A 187 -2.30 9.10 -0.53
N VAL A 188 -3.53 9.08 -1.00
CA VAL A 188 -4.27 7.86 -1.33
C VAL A 188 -4.05 7.56 -2.80
N GLN A 189 -3.66 6.34 -3.12
CA GLN A 189 -3.43 5.90 -4.49
C GLN A 189 -4.65 5.15 -5.01
N VAL A 190 -5.09 5.50 -6.21
CA VAL A 190 -6.17 4.81 -6.92
C VAL A 190 -5.58 4.00 -8.06
N TRP A 191 -5.97 2.75 -8.11
CA TRP A 191 -5.53 1.78 -9.09
C TRP A 191 -6.74 1.19 -9.81
N MET A 192 -6.68 1.16 -11.12
CA MET A 192 -7.72 0.59 -11.97
C MET A 192 -7.29 -0.79 -12.46
N LYS A 193 -8.23 -1.74 -12.51
CA LYS A 193 -7.95 -3.07 -13.00
C LYS A 193 -7.51 -3.02 -14.46
N ALA A 194 -6.36 -3.60 -14.77
CA ALA A 194 -5.87 -3.71 -16.13
C ALA A 194 -6.73 -4.72 -16.91
N SER A 195 -7.05 -4.38 -18.14
CA SER A 195 -7.86 -5.22 -19.05
C SER A 195 -7.02 -6.33 -19.70
#